data_c000d8ae714e72f1f4a74f2361c3eb5e
#
_entry.id   c000d8ae714e72f1f4a74f2361c3eb5e
#
_cell.length_a   1.000
_cell.length_b   1.000
_cell.length_c   1.000
_cell.angle_alpha   90.00
_cell.angle_beta   90.00
_cell.angle_gamma   90.00
#
_symmetry.space_group_name_H-M   'P 1'
#
loop_
_entity.id
_entity.type
_entity.pdbx_description
1 polymer ?
#
loop_
_entity_poly.entity_id
_entity_poly.type
_entity_poly.pdbx_seq_one_letter_code
_entity_poly.pdbx_strand_id
1 'polypeptide(L)'
;DLHLEMLRKLHYSVELGGFGSRHTPAEALACPALQDVRLSPALTGGAAESRRMKILLDGMISDCHKMGLRCLAEGIETKGQHELVLSLGADYAQGNYYAEPMTAAEFEDWSQSCPQICCLE
;
A
#
# COMPACT_ATOMS: atom_id res chain seq x y z
N ASP A 1 2.31 -11.36 -18.85
CA ASP A 1 3.58 -12.05 -18.60
C ASP A 1 3.32 -13.47 -18.08
N LEU A 2 3.83 -14.48 -18.80
CA LEU A 2 3.62 -15.92 -18.48
C LEU A 2 4.15 -16.31 -17.11
N HIS A 3 5.21 -15.68 -16.62
CA HIS A 3 5.80 -15.98 -15.31
C HIS A 3 4.88 -15.53 -14.17
N LEU A 4 4.28 -14.35 -14.28
CA LEU A 4 3.35 -13.84 -13.27
C LEU A 4 2.07 -14.66 -13.23
N GLU A 5 1.57 -15.08 -14.40
CA GLU A 5 0.42 -15.98 -14.47
C GLU A 5 0.69 -17.35 -13.85
N MET A 6 1.91 -17.88 -14.05
CA MET A 6 2.33 -19.14 -13.46
C MET A 6 2.37 -19.04 -11.93
N LEU A 7 2.92 -17.94 -11.39
CA LEU A 7 2.90 -17.70 -9.94
C LEU A 7 1.48 -17.64 -9.38
N ARG A 8 0.56 -16.98 -10.10
CA ARG A 8 -0.85 -16.93 -9.71
C ARG A 8 -1.49 -18.32 -9.67
N LYS A 9 -1.21 -19.16 -10.68
CA LYS A 9 -1.68 -20.55 -10.72
C LYS A 9 -1.16 -21.40 -9.57
N LEU A 10 0.01 -21.07 -9.05
CA LEU A 10 0.61 -21.70 -7.88
C LEU A 10 0.13 -21.06 -6.56
N HIS A 11 -0.91 -20.24 -6.60
CA HIS A 11 -1.50 -19.54 -5.46
C HIS A 11 -0.57 -18.50 -4.79
N TYR A 12 0.42 -17.98 -5.50
CA TYR A 12 1.18 -16.81 -5.04
C TYR A 12 0.43 -15.52 -5.32
N SER A 13 0.44 -14.62 -4.37
CA SER A 13 -0.02 -13.25 -4.54
C SER A 13 1.04 -12.44 -5.28
N VAL A 14 0.64 -11.68 -6.28
CA VAL A 14 1.55 -10.81 -7.04
C VAL A 14 1.26 -9.36 -6.70
N GLU A 15 2.29 -8.66 -6.27
CA GLU A 15 2.22 -7.28 -5.83
C GLU A 15 3.10 -6.38 -6.71
N LEU A 16 2.59 -5.22 -7.10
CA LEU A 16 3.36 -4.17 -7.76
C LEU A 16 3.91 -3.20 -6.72
N GLY A 17 5.24 -3.12 -6.62
CA GLY A 17 5.91 -2.21 -5.70
C GLY A 17 6.16 -0.81 -6.28
N GLY A 18 6.21 0.20 -5.41
CA GLY A 18 6.65 1.55 -5.76
C GLY A 18 5.78 2.31 -6.74
N PHE A 19 4.47 1.99 -6.83
CA PHE A 19 3.56 2.69 -7.72
C PHE A 19 3.46 4.18 -7.35
N GLY A 20 3.55 5.03 -8.36
CA GLY A 20 3.65 6.49 -8.17
C GLY A 20 5.08 7.00 -8.07
N SER A 21 6.07 6.12 -8.08
CA SER A 21 7.48 6.49 -8.25
C SER A 21 7.82 6.70 -9.72
N ARG A 22 8.99 7.29 -9.97
CA ARG A 22 9.47 7.52 -11.35
C ARG A 22 9.76 6.25 -12.14
N HIS A 23 9.90 5.12 -11.44
CA HIS A 23 10.39 3.87 -12.01
C HIS A 23 9.30 2.86 -12.34
N THR A 24 8.06 3.12 -11.94
CA THR A 24 6.94 2.20 -12.16
C THR A 24 5.91 2.84 -13.09
N PRO A 25 5.80 2.35 -14.32
CA PRO A 25 4.84 2.91 -15.27
C PRO A 25 3.39 2.53 -14.91
N ALA A 26 2.46 3.42 -15.24
CA ALA A 26 1.03 3.21 -14.96
C ALA A 26 0.46 1.98 -15.68
N GLU A 27 0.98 1.63 -16.84
CA GLU A 27 0.57 0.45 -17.64
C GLU A 27 0.79 -0.87 -16.89
N ALA A 28 1.70 -0.89 -15.92
CA ALA A 28 1.93 -2.08 -15.09
C ALA A 28 0.68 -2.52 -14.34
N LEU A 29 -0.23 -1.59 -14.02
CA LEU A 29 -1.51 -1.90 -13.37
C LEU A 29 -2.44 -2.75 -14.24
N ALA A 30 -2.25 -2.75 -15.55
CA ALA A 30 -3.07 -3.53 -16.48
C ALA A 30 -2.73 -5.02 -16.48
N CYS A 31 -1.69 -5.46 -15.76
CA CYS A 31 -1.33 -6.87 -15.67
C CYS A 31 -2.40 -7.68 -14.93
N PRO A 32 -3.04 -8.69 -15.59
CA PRO A 32 -4.13 -9.45 -14.96
C PRO A 32 -3.71 -10.29 -13.75
N ALA A 33 -2.41 -10.53 -13.59
CA ALA A 33 -1.89 -11.32 -12.48
C ALA A 33 -1.76 -10.53 -11.17
N LEU A 34 -1.83 -9.19 -11.22
CA LEU A 34 -1.70 -8.35 -10.04
C LEU A 34 -2.92 -8.46 -9.13
N GLN A 35 -2.67 -8.45 -7.83
CA GLN A 35 -3.69 -8.43 -6.78
C GLN A 35 -3.53 -7.22 -5.86
N ASP A 36 -2.30 -6.82 -5.60
CA ASP A 36 -1.95 -5.76 -4.66
C ASP A 36 -1.02 -4.73 -5.29
N VAL A 37 -1.16 -3.49 -4.86
CA VAL A 37 -0.33 -2.36 -5.30
C VAL A 37 0.21 -1.64 -4.07
N ARG A 38 1.54 -1.47 -4.02
CA ARG A 38 2.19 -0.66 -2.99
C ARG A 38 2.38 0.76 -3.50
N LEU A 39 1.75 1.70 -2.83
CA LEU A 39 1.85 3.13 -3.15
C LEU A 39 3.14 3.70 -2.56
N SER A 40 3.89 4.42 -3.36
CA SER A 40 5.18 4.99 -2.98
C SER A 40 5.07 5.90 -1.75
N PRO A 41 6.04 5.88 -0.83
CA PRO A 41 6.09 6.80 0.31
C PRO A 41 6.04 8.28 -0.09
N ALA A 42 6.59 8.63 -1.25
CA ALA A 42 6.54 9.99 -1.77
C ALA A 42 5.11 10.47 -2.04
N LEU A 43 4.20 9.59 -2.46
CA LEU A 43 2.78 9.93 -2.64
C LEU A 43 2.11 10.23 -1.31
N THR A 44 2.31 9.37 -0.32
CA THR A 44 1.70 9.52 1.01
C THR A 44 2.20 10.77 1.71
N GLY A 45 3.51 11.00 1.71
CA GLY A 45 4.12 12.20 2.27
C GLY A 45 3.68 13.46 1.55
N GLY A 46 3.70 13.45 0.23
CA GLY A 46 3.25 14.59 -0.58
C GLY A 46 1.76 14.90 -0.39
N ALA A 47 0.93 13.89 -0.24
CA ALA A 47 -0.52 14.07 -0.05
C ALA A 47 -0.86 14.74 1.29
N ALA A 48 -0.05 14.53 2.32
CA ALA A 48 -0.22 15.18 3.61
C ALA A 48 0.06 16.69 3.55
N GLU A 49 0.90 17.12 2.63
CA GLU A 49 1.37 18.51 2.52
C GLU A 49 0.71 19.29 1.38
N SER A 50 0.23 18.61 0.34
CA SER A 50 -0.29 19.23 -0.87
C SER A 50 -1.67 18.71 -1.23
N ARG A 51 -2.62 19.66 -1.40
CA ARG A 51 -3.97 19.32 -1.86
C ARG A 51 -3.98 18.62 -3.23
N ARG A 52 -3.10 19.02 -4.14
CA ARG A 52 -3.01 18.38 -5.47
C ARG A 52 -2.53 16.96 -5.36
N MET A 53 -1.54 16.70 -4.50
CA MET A 53 -1.06 15.34 -4.24
C MET A 53 -2.12 14.49 -3.56
N LYS A 54 -2.92 15.08 -2.67
CA LYS A 54 -4.04 14.37 -2.04
C LYS A 54 -5.08 13.94 -3.07
N ILE A 55 -5.44 14.82 -4.00
CA ILE A 55 -6.38 14.50 -5.08
C ILE A 55 -5.81 13.39 -5.97
N LEU A 56 -4.52 13.46 -6.30
CA LEU A 56 -3.84 12.44 -7.08
C LEU A 56 -3.87 11.08 -6.38
N LEU A 57 -3.51 11.03 -5.11
CA LEU A 57 -3.53 9.80 -4.30
C LEU A 57 -4.94 9.21 -4.21
N ASP A 58 -5.94 10.04 -3.96
CA ASP A 58 -7.35 9.62 -3.92
C ASP A 58 -7.77 8.97 -5.24
N GLY A 59 -7.45 9.62 -6.37
CA GLY A 59 -7.71 9.07 -7.70
C GLY A 59 -7.00 7.74 -7.96
N MET A 60 -5.76 7.61 -7.54
CA MET A 60 -4.98 6.37 -7.71
C MET A 60 -5.58 5.21 -6.91
N ILE A 61 -5.95 5.44 -5.65
CA ILE A 61 -6.60 4.42 -4.82
C ILE A 61 -7.95 4.02 -5.42
N SER A 62 -8.75 4.99 -5.83
CA SER A 62 -10.04 4.76 -6.47
C SER A 62 -9.90 3.93 -7.75
N ASP A 63 -8.94 4.26 -8.60
CA ASP A 63 -8.71 3.55 -9.86
C ASP A 63 -8.22 2.11 -9.60
N CYS A 64 -7.35 1.90 -8.63
CA CYS A 64 -6.93 0.56 -8.22
C CYS A 64 -8.12 -0.28 -7.76
N HIS A 65 -9.00 0.26 -6.94
CA HIS A 65 -10.20 -0.43 -6.48
C HIS A 65 -11.16 -0.79 -7.63
N LYS A 66 -11.32 0.10 -8.60
CA LYS A 66 -12.13 -0.18 -9.81
C LYS A 66 -11.56 -1.32 -10.64
N MET A 67 -10.24 -1.52 -10.59
CA MET A 67 -9.56 -2.64 -11.25
C MET A 67 -9.55 -3.92 -10.41
N GLY A 68 -10.12 -3.91 -9.22
CA GLY A 68 -10.12 -5.05 -8.29
C GLY A 68 -8.79 -5.23 -7.55
N LEU A 69 -7.94 -4.20 -7.50
CA LEU A 69 -6.66 -4.23 -6.80
C LEU A 69 -6.80 -3.68 -5.38
N ARG A 70 -6.02 -4.25 -4.45
CA ARG A 70 -5.88 -3.73 -3.09
C ARG A 70 -4.68 -2.78 -3.03
N CYS A 71 -4.78 -1.74 -2.22
CA CYS A 71 -3.74 -0.74 -2.07
C CYS A 71 -3.09 -0.81 -0.70
N LEU A 72 -1.76 -0.87 -0.67
CA LEU A 72 -0.95 -0.69 0.53
C LEU A 72 -0.28 0.68 0.46
N ALA A 73 -0.55 1.54 1.43
CA ALA A 73 0.13 2.83 1.56
C ALA A 73 1.42 2.66 2.38
N GLU A 74 2.56 2.93 1.76
CA GLU A 74 3.86 2.85 2.42
C GLU A 74 4.28 4.18 3.04
N GLY A 75 5.20 4.12 3.99
CA GLY A 75 5.87 5.30 4.56
C GLY A 75 4.99 6.12 5.48
N ILE A 76 4.08 5.49 6.21
CA ILE A 76 3.26 6.18 7.22
C ILE A 76 4.13 6.45 8.45
N GLU A 77 4.36 7.73 8.75
CA GLU A 77 5.21 8.16 9.86
C GLU A 77 4.44 8.97 10.91
N THR A 78 3.31 9.55 10.53
CA THR A 78 2.54 10.45 11.40
C THR A 78 1.07 10.04 11.50
N LYS A 79 0.42 10.47 12.58
CA LYS A 79 -1.02 10.28 12.76
C LYS A 79 -1.83 10.92 11.61
N GLY A 80 -1.42 12.11 11.15
CA GLY A 80 -2.09 12.79 10.04
C GLY A 80 -2.04 11.99 8.74
N GLN A 81 -0.92 11.36 8.44
CA GLN A 81 -0.79 10.47 7.29
C GLN A 81 -1.68 9.22 7.44
N HIS A 82 -1.70 8.62 8.63
CA HIS A 82 -2.58 7.49 8.94
C HIS A 82 -4.05 7.85 8.69
N GLU A 83 -4.51 8.96 9.27
CA GLU A 83 -5.90 9.41 9.10
C GLU A 83 -6.23 9.71 7.63
N LEU A 84 -5.27 10.28 6.89
CA LEU A 84 -5.43 10.57 5.47
C LEU A 84 -5.65 9.29 4.65
N VAL A 85 -4.75 8.32 4.76
CA VAL A 85 -4.85 7.08 3.97
C VAL A 85 -6.07 6.26 4.36
N LEU A 86 -6.47 6.30 5.63
CA LEU A 86 -7.70 5.69 6.11
C LEU A 86 -8.92 6.35 5.43
N SER A 87 -8.97 7.67 5.40
CA SER A 87 -10.07 8.43 4.79
C SER A 87 -10.17 8.22 3.27
N LEU A 88 -9.05 7.95 2.60
CA LEU A 88 -9.00 7.68 1.17
C LEU A 88 -9.31 6.22 0.81
N GLY A 89 -9.46 5.35 1.80
CA GLY A 89 -9.86 3.97 1.60
C GLY A 89 -8.73 3.01 1.26
N ALA A 90 -7.47 3.32 1.61
CA ALA A 90 -6.38 2.36 1.48
C ALA A 90 -6.69 1.07 2.25
N ASP A 91 -6.37 -0.08 1.66
CA ASP A 91 -6.68 -1.38 2.27
C ASP A 91 -5.70 -1.74 3.37
N TYR A 92 -4.44 -1.35 3.20
CA TYR A 92 -3.35 -1.60 4.14
C TYR A 92 -2.46 -0.37 4.28
N ALA A 93 -1.74 -0.30 5.37
CA ALA A 93 -0.74 0.75 5.61
C ALA A 93 0.49 0.17 6.30
N GLN A 94 1.66 0.73 5.98
CA GLN A 94 2.94 0.34 6.54
C GLN A 94 3.78 1.58 6.83
N GLY A 95 4.50 1.57 7.94
CA GLY A 95 5.43 2.63 8.30
C GLY A 95 5.77 2.64 9.77
N ASN A 96 6.73 3.49 10.13
CA ASN A 96 7.24 3.61 11.51
C ASN A 96 6.18 4.13 12.49
N TYR A 97 5.11 4.73 12.00
CA TYR A 97 3.98 5.12 12.83
C TYR A 97 3.36 3.93 13.58
N TYR A 98 3.34 2.76 12.94
CA TYR A 98 2.79 1.53 13.53
C TYR A 98 3.84 0.76 14.30
N ALA A 99 4.99 0.51 13.69
CA ALA A 99 6.13 -0.17 14.28
C ALA A 99 7.38 0.07 13.44
N GLU A 100 8.54 0.15 14.08
CA GLU A 100 9.83 0.13 13.41
C GLU A 100 10.20 -1.31 13.00
N PRO A 101 11.15 -1.49 12.07
CA PRO A 101 11.67 -2.81 11.74
C PRO A 101 12.15 -3.56 13.00
N MET A 102 11.81 -4.83 13.09
CA MET A 102 12.08 -5.64 14.29
C MET A 102 12.49 -7.05 13.91
N THR A 103 13.08 -7.77 14.88
CA THR A 103 13.38 -9.19 14.71
C THR A 103 12.12 -10.05 14.69
N ALA A 104 12.25 -11.32 14.28
CA ALA A 104 11.12 -12.25 14.28
C ALA A 104 10.52 -12.43 15.68
N ALA A 105 11.38 -12.52 16.73
CA ALA A 105 10.92 -12.66 18.11
C ALA A 105 10.17 -11.42 18.60
N GLU A 106 10.70 -10.23 18.32
CA GLU A 106 10.02 -8.96 18.63
C GLU A 106 8.68 -8.85 17.90
N PHE A 107 8.61 -9.30 16.65
CA PHE A 107 7.39 -9.32 15.87
C PHE A 107 6.33 -10.23 16.48
N GLU A 108 6.71 -11.42 16.94
CA GLU A 108 5.77 -12.32 17.61
C GLU A 108 5.15 -11.67 18.85
N ASP A 109 5.97 -11.05 19.69
CA ASP A 109 5.50 -10.33 20.89
C ASP A 109 4.61 -9.14 20.51
N TRP A 110 5.03 -8.35 19.54
CA TRP A 110 4.28 -7.21 19.06
C TRP A 110 2.92 -7.62 18.47
N SER A 111 2.87 -8.70 17.67
CA SER A 111 1.64 -9.16 17.03
C SER A 111 0.60 -9.64 18.04
N GLN A 112 1.03 -10.19 19.19
CA GLN A 112 0.14 -10.62 20.27
C GLN A 112 -0.43 -9.44 21.06
N SER A 113 0.33 -8.36 21.20
CA SER A 113 -0.07 -7.16 21.93
C SER A 113 -0.61 -6.06 21.02
N CYS A 114 -0.59 -6.28 19.71
CA CYS A 114 -0.97 -5.26 18.73
C CYS A 114 -2.43 -4.85 18.91
N PRO A 115 -2.70 -3.58 19.22
CA PRO A 115 -4.05 -3.08 19.15
C PRO A 115 -4.53 -3.13 17.69
N GLN A 116 -5.83 -3.17 17.46
CA GLN A 116 -6.49 -3.28 16.15
C GLN A 116 -6.08 -2.21 15.10
N ILE A 117 -5.06 -1.42 15.38
CA ILE A 117 -4.50 -0.38 14.51
C ILE A 117 -3.88 -0.96 13.23
N CYS A 118 -3.56 -2.25 13.21
CA CYS A 118 -2.87 -2.89 12.10
C CYS A 118 -3.77 -3.27 10.92
N CYS A 119 -5.08 -3.22 11.09
CA CYS A 119 -6.04 -3.50 10.03
C CYS A 119 -6.77 -2.21 9.69
N LEU A 120 -6.46 -1.65 8.52
CA LEU A 120 -7.28 -0.64 7.88
C LEU A 120 -8.48 -1.38 7.25
N GLU A 121 -9.46 -1.66 8.04
CA GLU A 121 -10.77 -2.08 7.53
C GLU A 121 -11.62 -0.88 7.18
#